data_6054030d20100b87918babd0eee92b39
#
_entry.id   6054030d20100b87918babd0eee92b39
#
_cell.length_a   1.000
_cell.length_b   1.000
_cell.length_c   1.000
_cell.angle_alpha   90.00
_cell.angle_beta   90.00
_cell.angle_gamma   90.00
#
_symmetry.space_group_name_H-M   'P 1'
#
loop_
_entity.id
_entity.type
_entity.pdbx_description
1 polymer ?
#
loop_
_entity_poly.entity_id
_entity_poly.type
_entity_poly.pdbx_seq_one_letter_code
_entity_poly.pdbx_strand_id
1 'polypeptide(L)'
;GNTACTYCGQCVVVCPVGALKETSHKDRVLRAINDPNKHVVVQPAPAVRVGIGECFGLPAGTCETGKLAAALHRMGFDDVFDTNWGADLTILEEGTEFLERFRAVLSGGVATLPMMTSCSPGWIQFIEHNYPEHLENLSTCKSPHQMFGAVVKSYYAKKLGKKPEDMYVVSIMPCTAKKTCLLYTSDAADDKA
;
A
#
# COMPACT_ATOMS: atom_id res chain seq x y z
N GLY A 1 -16.46 9.49 14.49
CA GLY A 1 -17.20 10.73 14.32
C GLY A 1 -17.28 11.10 12.85
N ASN A 2 -18.38 11.68 12.42
CA ASN A 2 -18.67 12.12 11.06
C ASN A 2 -17.76 13.30 10.66
N THR A 3 -16.52 13.05 10.34
CA THR A 3 -15.61 14.07 9.80
C THR A 3 -15.23 13.66 8.39
N ALA A 4 -15.26 14.61 7.45
CA ALA A 4 -14.80 14.42 6.07
C ALA A 4 -13.25 14.30 6.00
N CYS A 5 -12.66 13.55 6.93
CA CYS A 5 -11.21 13.37 7.03
C CYS A 5 -10.72 12.33 6.02
N THR A 6 -9.77 12.70 5.17
CA THR A 6 -9.13 11.80 4.20
C THR A 6 -7.84 11.15 4.74
N TYR A 7 -7.49 11.39 6.01
CA TYR A 7 -6.26 10.92 6.66
C TYR A 7 -4.97 11.32 5.93
N CYS A 8 -4.97 12.48 5.27
CA CYS A 8 -3.83 12.97 4.50
C CYS A 8 -2.60 13.35 5.34
N GLY A 9 -2.73 13.48 6.67
CA GLY A 9 -1.63 13.80 7.57
C GLY A 9 -1.25 15.29 7.66
N GLN A 10 -1.90 16.19 6.92
CA GLN A 10 -1.56 17.61 6.93
C GLN A 10 -1.67 18.24 8.32
N CYS A 11 -2.65 17.86 9.10
CA CYS A 11 -2.81 18.31 10.50
C CYS A 11 -1.61 17.90 11.38
N VAL A 12 -0.98 16.76 11.10
CA VAL A 12 0.24 16.32 11.81
C VAL A 12 1.43 17.20 11.43
N VAL A 13 1.57 17.50 10.14
CA VAL A 13 2.68 18.31 9.60
C VAL A 13 2.63 19.75 10.12
N VAL A 14 1.44 20.37 10.17
CA VAL A 14 1.28 21.77 10.56
C VAL A 14 1.13 21.99 12.07
N CYS A 15 1.08 20.93 12.87
CA CYS A 15 0.93 21.06 14.32
C CYS A 15 2.20 21.62 14.97
N PRO A 16 2.20 22.89 15.45
CA PRO A 16 3.42 23.57 15.92
C PRO A 16 3.98 22.98 17.22
N VAL A 17 3.15 22.27 17.96
CA VAL A 17 3.53 21.69 19.27
C VAL A 17 3.67 20.16 19.21
N GLY A 18 3.53 19.55 18.02
CA GLY A 18 3.63 18.10 17.88
C GLY A 18 2.61 17.26 18.67
N ALA A 19 1.46 17.87 19.02
CA ALA A 19 0.40 17.19 19.76
C ALA A 19 -0.31 16.11 18.92
N LEU A 20 -0.37 16.33 17.61
CA LEU A 20 -0.93 15.36 16.67
C LEU A 20 0.20 14.49 16.13
N LYS A 21 0.03 13.18 16.24
CA LYS A 21 1.00 12.19 15.75
C LYS A 21 0.26 11.06 15.05
N GLU A 22 0.90 10.47 14.07
CA GLU A 22 0.43 9.22 13.50
C GLU A 22 0.67 8.04 14.46
N THR A 23 -0.16 7.02 14.38
CA THR A 23 0.06 5.78 15.12
C THR A 23 1.31 5.06 14.59
N SER A 24 2.32 4.88 15.44
CA SER A 24 3.54 4.17 15.06
C SER A 24 3.33 2.65 15.05
N HIS A 25 3.77 1.99 13.99
CA HIS A 25 3.79 0.53 13.90
C HIS A 25 5.20 -0.05 14.07
N LYS A 26 6.20 0.78 14.41
CA LYS A 26 7.62 0.36 14.53
C LYS A 26 7.81 -0.81 15.47
N ASP A 27 7.22 -0.76 16.68
CA ASP A 27 7.36 -1.81 17.67
C ASP A 27 6.75 -3.15 17.24
N ARG A 28 5.67 -3.10 16.45
CA ARG A 28 5.05 -4.31 15.86
C ARG A 28 5.99 -4.95 14.85
N VAL A 29 6.61 -4.14 13.99
CA VAL A 29 7.57 -4.60 12.98
C VAL A 29 8.81 -5.19 13.65
N LEU A 30 9.38 -4.51 14.65
CA LEU A 30 10.54 -5.01 15.38
C LEU A 30 10.25 -6.33 16.12
N ARG A 31 9.07 -6.47 16.71
CA ARG A 31 8.67 -7.76 17.29
C ARG A 31 8.57 -8.86 16.25
N ALA A 32 8.00 -8.57 15.06
CA ALA A 32 7.90 -9.56 14.00
C ALA A 32 9.29 -10.00 13.49
N ILE A 33 10.22 -9.05 13.30
CA ILE A 33 11.61 -9.36 12.88
C ILE A 33 12.33 -10.26 13.90
N ASN A 34 12.04 -10.09 15.20
CA ASN A 34 12.65 -10.89 16.25
C ASN A 34 11.88 -12.20 16.58
N ASP A 35 10.76 -12.46 15.92
CA ASP A 35 9.99 -13.70 16.12
C ASP A 35 10.47 -14.79 15.14
N PRO A 36 11.12 -15.87 15.63
CA PRO A 36 11.67 -16.92 14.78
C PRO A 36 10.59 -17.71 14.03
N ASN A 37 9.32 -17.56 14.39
CA ASN A 37 8.20 -18.23 13.71
C ASN A 37 7.63 -17.38 12.57
N LYS A 38 8.09 -16.14 12.40
CA LYS A 38 7.64 -15.26 11.32
C LYS A 38 8.67 -15.20 10.20
N HIS A 39 8.17 -15.06 9.00
CA HIS A 39 8.95 -14.71 7.82
C HIS A 39 8.53 -13.31 7.39
N VAL A 40 9.43 -12.36 7.59
CA VAL A 40 9.11 -10.94 7.48
C VAL A 40 9.54 -10.41 6.13
N VAL A 41 8.56 -10.06 5.31
CA VAL A 41 8.74 -9.53 3.97
C VAL A 41 8.45 -8.02 3.97
N VAL A 42 9.30 -7.22 3.34
CA VAL A 42 9.10 -5.78 3.24
C VAL A 42 9.01 -5.29 1.81
N GLN A 43 8.12 -4.33 1.58
CA GLN A 43 7.97 -3.61 0.31
C GLN A 43 8.04 -2.09 0.52
N PRO A 44 9.12 -1.42 0.15
CA PRO A 44 9.17 0.04 0.11
C PRO A 44 8.47 0.60 -1.13
N ALA A 45 7.76 1.73 -0.94
CA ALA A 45 7.19 2.48 -2.04
C ALA A 45 8.29 3.12 -2.91
N PRO A 46 8.04 3.38 -4.21
CA PRO A 46 9.00 4.04 -5.10
C PRO A 46 9.52 5.37 -4.56
N ALA A 47 8.69 6.16 -3.90
CA ALA A 47 9.08 7.44 -3.32
C ALA A 47 10.13 7.31 -2.20
N VAL A 48 10.18 6.19 -1.48
CA VAL A 48 11.13 6.00 -0.38
C VAL A 48 12.56 5.95 -0.90
N ARG A 49 12.81 5.29 -2.03
CA ARG A 49 14.16 5.14 -2.60
C ARG A 49 14.77 6.46 -3.09
N VAL A 50 13.93 7.45 -3.42
CA VAL A 50 14.38 8.77 -3.87
C VAL A 50 14.34 9.84 -2.77
N GLY A 51 13.70 9.55 -1.64
CA GLY A 51 13.63 10.45 -0.48
C GLY A 51 14.60 10.08 0.65
N ILE A 52 14.93 8.81 0.81
CA ILE A 52 15.75 8.34 1.95
C ILE A 52 17.16 8.92 1.97
N GLY A 53 17.72 9.20 0.79
CA GLY A 53 19.08 9.76 0.66
C GLY A 53 19.25 11.09 1.37
N GLU A 54 18.21 11.92 1.41
CA GLU A 54 18.23 13.23 2.07
C GLU A 54 18.50 13.12 3.58
N CYS A 55 17.99 12.04 4.23
CA CYS A 55 18.27 11.76 5.63
C CYS A 55 19.75 11.47 5.91
N PHE A 56 20.52 11.16 4.88
CA PHE A 56 21.96 10.87 4.95
C PHE A 56 22.82 11.91 4.24
N GLY A 57 22.29 13.10 4.00
CA GLY A 57 23.00 14.22 3.41
C GLY A 57 23.26 14.12 1.91
N LEU A 58 22.54 13.23 1.21
CA LEU A 58 22.62 13.16 -0.25
C LEU A 58 21.71 14.21 -0.89
N PRO A 59 22.01 14.66 -2.14
CA PRO A 59 21.15 15.58 -2.85
C PRO A 59 19.70 15.06 -2.98
N ALA A 60 18.73 15.97 -2.92
CA ALA A 60 17.32 15.64 -3.10
C ALA A 60 17.08 14.86 -4.40
N GLY A 61 16.24 13.84 -4.34
CA GLY A 61 15.91 12.99 -5.49
C GLY A 61 16.98 11.95 -5.87
N THR A 62 18.06 11.81 -5.08
CA THR A 62 19.05 10.74 -5.32
C THR A 62 18.42 9.37 -5.14
N CYS A 63 18.48 8.54 -6.19
CA CYS A 63 17.85 7.20 -6.18
C CYS A 63 18.77 6.18 -5.50
N GLU A 64 18.40 5.72 -4.31
CA GLU A 64 19.20 4.83 -3.45
C GLU A 64 18.58 3.41 -3.31
N THR A 65 18.06 2.84 -4.38
CA THR A 65 17.39 1.53 -4.38
C THR A 65 18.25 0.43 -3.76
N GLY A 66 19.50 0.30 -4.20
CA GLY A 66 20.39 -0.77 -3.73
C GLY A 66 20.79 -0.61 -2.25
N LYS A 67 21.06 0.63 -1.82
CA LYS A 67 21.39 0.91 -0.41
C LYS A 67 20.18 0.71 0.49
N LEU A 68 18.99 1.10 0.04
CA LEU A 68 17.75 0.87 0.77
C LEU A 68 17.51 -0.63 0.97
N ALA A 69 17.61 -1.43 -0.09
CA ALA A 69 17.45 -2.88 0.00
C ALA A 69 18.48 -3.51 0.96
N ALA A 70 19.76 -3.13 0.84
CA ALA A 70 20.81 -3.61 1.72
C ALA A 70 20.58 -3.21 3.19
N ALA A 71 20.09 -2.00 3.44
CA ALA A 71 19.77 -1.53 4.80
C ALA A 71 18.63 -2.36 5.40
N LEU A 72 17.57 -2.63 4.63
CA LEU A 72 16.44 -3.43 5.09
C LEU A 72 16.85 -4.87 5.42
N HIS A 73 17.67 -5.51 4.60
CA HIS A 73 18.23 -6.82 4.94
C HIS A 73 19.09 -6.80 6.22
N ARG A 74 19.90 -5.75 6.42
CA ARG A 74 20.67 -5.58 7.65
C ARG A 74 19.81 -5.33 8.88
N MET A 75 18.61 -4.79 8.72
CA MET A 75 17.64 -4.63 9.80
C MET A 75 16.96 -5.94 10.21
N GLY A 76 17.15 -7.01 9.44
CA GLY A 76 16.61 -8.34 9.74
C GLY A 76 15.35 -8.72 8.99
N PHE A 77 14.98 -8.00 7.93
CA PHE A 77 13.94 -8.47 7.03
C PHE A 77 14.45 -9.67 6.22
N ASP A 78 13.64 -10.72 6.14
CA ASP A 78 14.00 -11.94 5.40
C ASP A 78 14.03 -11.68 3.89
N ASP A 79 13.00 -10.98 3.39
CA ASP A 79 12.92 -10.62 1.97
C ASP A 79 12.57 -9.15 1.77
N VAL A 80 13.19 -8.55 0.77
CA VAL A 80 12.95 -7.16 0.35
C VAL A 80 12.51 -7.15 -1.11
N PHE A 81 11.28 -6.74 -1.35
CA PHE A 81 10.71 -6.63 -2.70
C PHE A 81 10.38 -5.18 -3.04
N ASP A 82 10.23 -4.91 -4.33
CA ASP A 82 9.77 -3.62 -4.82
C ASP A 82 8.24 -3.61 -4.95
N THR A 83 7.58 -2.57 -4.46
CA THR A 83 6.13 -2.37 -4.66
C THR A 83 5.76 -2.25 -6.14
N ASN A 84 6.71 -1.91 -7.03
CA ASN A 84 6.50 -1.87 -8.48
C ASN A 84 6.02 -3.22 -9.04
N TRP A 85 6.44 -4.33 -8.45
CA TRP A 85 5.92 -5.64 -8.84
C TRP A 85 4.40 -5.74 -8.61
N GLY A 86 3.91 -5.24 -7.47
CA GLY A 86 2.48 -5.13 -7.21
C GLY A 86 1.79 -4.14 -8.15
N ALA A 87 2.50 -3.07 -8.57
CA ALA A 87 1.98 -2.12 -9.55
C ALA A 87 1.82 -2.73 -10.94
N ASP A 88 2.76 -3.58 -11.37
CA ASP A 88 2.65 -4.29 -12.65
C ASP A 88 1.41 -5.20 -12.66
N LEU A 89 1.16 -5.91 -11.56
CA LEU A 89 -0.06 -6.71 -11.41
C LEU A 89 -1.32 -5.82 -11.43
N THR A 90 -1.29 -4.69 -10.75
CA THR A 90 -2.40 -3.73 -10.75
C THR A 90 -2.70 -3.22 -12.16
N ILE A 91 -1.68 -2.93 -12.97
CA ILE A 91 -1.84 -2.50 -14.37
C ILE A 91 -2.57 -3.57 -15.19
N LEU A 92 -2.23 -4.84 -14.98
CA LEU A 92 -2.89 -5.96 -15.68
C LEU A 92 -4.37 -6.08 -15.28
N GLU A 93 -4.66 -6.02 -14.00
CA GLU A 93 -6.02 -6.16 -13.48
C GLU A 93 -6.90 -4.94 -13.81
N GLU A 94 -6.42 -3.71 -13.54
CA GLU A 94 -7.15 -2.49 -13.88
C GLU A 94 -7.29 -2.31 -15.39
N GLY A 95 -6.27 -2.66 -16.16
CA GLY A 95 -6.34 -2.65 -17.62
C GLY A 95 -7.39 -3.61 -18.16
N THR A 96 -7.51 -4.79 -17.57
CA THR A 96 -8.54 -5.77 -17.91
C THR A 96 -9.93 -5.24 -17.58
N GLU A 97 -10.13 -4.72 -16.37
CA GLU A 97 -11.39 -4.09 -15.96
C GLU A 97 -11.79 -2.93 -16.91
N PHE A 98 -10.82 -2.07 -17.24
CA PHE A 98 -11.07 -0.98 -18.20
C PHE A 98 -11.53 -1.49 -19.57
N LEU A 99 -10.85 -2.49 -20.11
CA LEU A 99 -11.20 -3.07 -21.40
C LEU A 99 -12.57 -3.74 -21.39
N GLU A 100 -12.96 -4.37 -20.29
CA GLU A 100 -14.30 -4.93 -20.11
C GLU A 100 -15.37 -3.86 -20.09
N ARG A 101 -15.20 -2.78 -19.29
CA ARG A 101 -16.10 -1.63 -19.24
C ARG A 101 -16.21 -0.96 -20.61
N PHE A 102 -15.08 -0.74 -21.29
CA PHE A 102 -15.03 -0.11 -22.59
C PHE A 102 -15.72 -0.95 -23.68
N ARG A 103 -15.50 -2.26 -23.72
CA ARG A 103 -16.18 -3.18 -24.65
C ARG A 103 -17.68 -3.21 -24.41
N ALA A 104 -18.12 -3.21 -23.15
CA ALA A 104 -19.54 -3.17 -22.82
C ALA A 104 -20.21 -1.92 -23.42
N VAL A 105 -19.60 -0.74 -23.27
CA VAL A 105 -20.13 0.50 -23.86
C VAL A 105 -20.14 0.45 -25.39
N LEU A 106 -19.08 -0.04 -26.02
CA LEU A 106 -19.00 -0.15 -27.48
C LEU A 106 -20.04 -1.11 -28.06
N SER A 107 -20.42 -2.14 -27.31
CA SER A 107 -21.45 -3.10 -27.72
C SER A 107 -22.90 -2.63 -27.43
N GLY A 108 -23.08 -1.39 -26.96
CA GLY A 108 -24.39 -0.84 -26.61
C GLY A 108 -24.91 -1.27 -25.23
N GLY A 109 -24.05 -1.88 -24.41
CA GLY A 109 -24.33 -2.20 -23.00
C GLY A 109 -24.10 -1.00 -22.08
N VAL A 110 -24.28 -1.22 -20.78
CA VAL A 110 -24.11 -0.20 -19.73
C VAL A 110 -22.85 -0.50 -18.95
N ALA A 111 -21.93 0.47 -18.89
CA ALA A 111 -20.80 0.47 -17.96
C ALA A 111 -20.44 1.91 -17.60
N THR A 112 -19.90 2.11 -16.38
CA THR A 112 -19.55 3.45 -15.89
C THR A 112 -18.17 3.86 -16.38
N LEU A 113 -18.13 4.97 -17.12
CA LEU A 113 -16.91 5.65 -17.60
C LEU A 113 -17.03 7.16 -17.30
N PRO A 114 -15.90 7.88 -17.09
CA PRO A 114 -14.54 7.38 -17.06
C PRO A 114 -14.27 6.44 -15.88
N MET A 115 -13.36 5.49 -16.03
CA MET A 115 -12.86 4.70 -14.92
C MET A 115 -11.72 5.46 -14.24
N MET A 116 -11.77 5.54 -12.91
CA MET A 116 -10.76 6.20 -12.08
C MET A 116 -10.05 5.16 -11.21
N THR A 117 -8.74 5.31 -11.01
CA THR A 117 -7.96 4.39 -10.16
C THR A 117 -8.34 4.53 -8.68
N SER A 118 -8.17 3.45 -7.91
CA SER A 118 -8.59 3.36 -6.50
C SER A 118 -7.43 3.05 -5.53
N CYS A 119 -6.17 3.23 -5.98
CA CYS A 119 -5.00 2.84 -5.19
C CYS A 119 -4.71 3.75 -3.97
N SER A 120 -5.31 4.95 -3.89
CA SER A 120 -5.11 5.90 -2.79
C SER A 120 -6.32 5.92 -1.86
N PRO A 121 -6.18 5.48 -0.58
CA PRO A 121 -7.30 5.51 0.37
C PRO A 121 -7.79 6.92 0.67
N GLY A 122 -6.92 7.92 0.64
CA GLY A 122 -7.31 9.31 0.81
C GLY A 122 -8.19 9.81 -0.34
N TRP A 123 -7.90 9.39 -1.57
CA TRP A 123 -8.72 9.67 -2.74
C TRP A 123 -10.09 9.01 -2.64
N ILE A 124 -10.14 7.73 -2.26
CA ILE A 124 -11.40 7.00 -2.08
C ILE A 124 -12.28 7.72 -1.05
N GLN A 125 -11.73 8.06 0.12
CA GLN A 125 -12.47 8.78 1.16
C GLN A 125 -12.91 10.17 0.71
N PHE A 126 -12.11 10.86 -0.10
CA PHE A 126 -12.51 12.15 -0.66
C PHE A 126 -13.74 12.00 -1.57
N ILE A 127 -13.79 10.99 -2.44
CA ILE A 127 -14.94 10.67 -3.27
C ILE A 127 -16.15 10.28 -2.41
N GLU A 128 -15.98 9.38 -1.45
CA GLU A 128 -17.05 8.92 -0.55
C GLU A 128 -17.72 10.09 0.18
N HIS A 129 -16.94 11.08 0.61
CA HIS A 129 -17.46 12.20 1.38
C HIS A 129 -18.04 13.33 0.53
N ASN A 130 -17.46 13.61 -0.64
CA ASN A 130 -17.79 14.81 -1.40
C ASN A 130 -18.51 14.52 -2.71
N TYR A 131 -18.36 13.33 -3.29
CA TYR A 131 -18.88 12.96 -4.60
C TYR A 131 -19.33 11.50 -4.63
N PRO A 132 -20.22 11.07 -3.72
CA PRO A 132 -20.64 9.66 -3.63
C PRO A 132 -21.28 9.12 -4.90
N GLU A 133 -21.84 10.00 -5.74
CA GLU A 133 -22.40 9.66 -7.06
C GLU A 133 -21.34 9.15 -8.06
N HIS A 134 -20.05 9.36 -7.77
CA HIS A 134 -18.94 8.91 -8.63
C HIS A 134 -18.25 7.65 -8.10
N LEU A 135 -18.77 6.99 -7.07
CA LEU A 135 -18.17 5.76 -6.55
C LEU A 135 -18.10 4.63 -7.57
N GLU A 136 -19.10 4.52 -8.45
CA GLU A 136 -19.09 3.53 -9.53
C GLU A 136 -18.03 3.78 -10.60
N ASN A 137 -17.49 5.00 -10.67
CA ASN A 137 -16.36 5.32 -11.53
C ASN A 137 -15.03 4.76 -11.03
N LEU A 138 -14.92 4.43 -9.74
CA LEU A 138 -13.68 3.87 -9.19
C LEU A 138 -13.45 2.45 -9.71
N SER A 139 -12.17 2.12 -9.93
CA SER A 139 -11.75 0.74 -10.16
C SER A 139 -12.04 -0.13 -8.94
N THR A 140 -12.43 -1.37 -9.18
CA THR A 140 -12.64 -2.37 -8.13
C THR A 140 -11.35 -3.02 -7.67
N CYS A 141 -10.23 -2.71 -8.32
CA CYS A 141 -8.94 -3.31 -8.04
C CYS A 141 -8.35 -2.82 -6.72
N LYS A 142 -7.67 -3.72 -6.02
CA LYS A 142 -6.86 -3.38 -4.84
C LYS A 142 -5.65 -2.53 -5.23
N SER A 143 -5.14 -1.77 -4.27
CA SER A 143 -3.90 -1.01 -4.48
C SER A 143 -2.69 -1.94 -4.69
N PRO A 144 -1.61 -1.46 -5.36
CA PRO A 144 -0.39 -2.24 -5.56
C PRO A 144 0.15 -2.90 -4.31
N HIS A 145 0.17 -2.17 -3.18
CA HIS A 145 0.71 -2.73 -1.94
C HIS A 145 -0.20 -3.82 -1.33
N GLN A 146 -1.52 -3.72 -1.50
CA GLN A 146 -2.46 -4.77 -1.07
C GLN A 146 -2.39 -5.99 -1.99
N MET A 147 -2.30 -5.80 -3.31
CA MET A 147 -2.08 -6.91 -4.25
C MET A 147 -0.79 -7.65 -3.95
N PHE A 148 0.30 -6.91 -3.68
CA PHE A 148 1.55 -7.50 -3.24
C PHE A 148 1.36 -8.35 -1.97
N GLY A 149 0.73 -7.81 -0.94
CA GLY A 149 0.47 -8.53 0.32
C GLY A 149 -0.34 -9.81 0.10
N ALA A 150 -1.38 -9.75 -0.72
CA ALA A 150 -2.20 -10.91 -1.06
C ALA A 150 -1.39 -12.01 -1.76
N VAL A 151 -0.54 -11.65 -2.73
CA VAL A 151 0.28 -12.63 -3.45
C VAL A 151 1.40 -13.19 -2.58
N VAL A 152 2.01 -12.38 -1.72
CA VAL A 152 3.00 -12.88 -0.75
C VAL A 152 2.39 -13.92 0.17
N LYS A 153 1.22 -13.66 0.73
CA LYS A 153 0.55 -14.59 1.65
C LYS A 153 -0.05 -15.84 0.97
N SER A 154 -0.39 -15.76 -0.31
CA SER A 154 -0.93 -16.90 -1.07
C SER A 154 0.14 -17.67 -1.83
N TYR A 155 0.68 -17.05 -2.88
CA TYR A 155 1.62 -17.70 -3.80
C TYR A 155 3.01 -17.86 -3.20
N TYR A 156 3.58 -16.76 -2.65
CA TYR A 156 4.96 -16.78 -2.17
C TYR A 156 5.11 -17.64 -0.91
N ALA A 157 4.17 -17.57 0.01
CA ALA A 157 4.14 -18.46 1.19
C ALA A 157 4.16 -19.93 0.77
N LYS A 158 3.31 -20.32 -0.20
CA LYS A 158 3.30 -21.68 -0.75
C LYS A 158 4.64 -22.07 -1.39
N LYS A 159 5.26 -21.15 -2.14
CA LYS A 159 6.58 -21.38 -2.76
C LYS A 159 7.67 -21.64 -1.72
N LEU A 160 7.59 -20.98 -0.56
CA LEU A 160 8.51 -21.18 0.57
C LEU A 160 8.14 -22.37 1.46
N GLY A 161 7.01 -23.05 1.21
CA GLY A 161 6.50 -24.09 2.11
C GLY A 161 6.05 -23.58 3.47
N LYS A 162 5.69 -22.29 3.56
CA LYS A 162 5.23 -21.61 4.77
C LYS A 162 3.71 -21.43 4.72
N LYS A 163 3.11 -21.27 5.89
CA LYS A 163 1.68 -20.94 5.99
C LYS A 163 1.47 -19.43 5.84
N PRO A 164 0.32 -18.96 5.32
CA PRO A 164 0.00 -17.54 5.21
C PRO A 164 0.12 -16.77 6.54
N GLU A 165 -0.28 -17.38 7.65
CA GLU A 165 -0.20 -16.80 9.00
C GLU A 165 1.24 -16.61 9.51
N ASP A 166 2.21 -17.33 8.96
CA ASP A 166 3.63 -17.18 9.32
C ASP A 166 4.32 -16.08 8.51
N MET A 167 3.66 -15.59 7.45
CA MET A 167 4.13 -14.47 6.64
C MET A 167 3.73 -13.15 7.26
N TYR A 168 4.69 -12.30 7.57
CA TYR A 168 4.45 -10.94 8.06
C TYR A 168 4.88 -9.93 6.99
N VAL A 169 3.92 -9.24 6.38
CA VAL A 169 4.18 -8.30 5.30
C VAL A 169 4.23 -6.88 5.83
N VAL A 170 5.33 -6.19 5.58
CA VAL A 170 5.57 -4.81 5.98
C VAL A 170 5.59 -3.91 4.75
N SER A 171 4.84 -2.81 4.81
CA SER A 171 4.83 -1.78 3.77
C SER A 171 5.46 -0.50 4.30
N ILE A 172 6.51 -0.02 3.65
CA ILE A 172 7.12 1.27 3.95
C ILE A 172 6.55 2.29 2.96
N MET A 173 5.52 3.00 3.41
CA MET A 173 4.74 3.92 2.59
C MET A 173 4.76 5.31 3.20
N PRO A 174 5.03 6.38 2.42
CA PRO A 174 4.97 7.76 2.93
C PRO A 174 3.54 8.28 3.09
N CYS A 175 2.55 7.55 2.63
CA CYS A 175 1.15 7.92 2.68
C CYS A 175 0.49 7.48 4.00
N THR A 176 0.14 8.43 4.87
CA THR A 176 -0.52 8.16 6.16
C THR A 176 -1.91 7.55 6.00
N ALA A 177 -2.65 7.91 4.93
CA ALA A 177 -3.97 7.36 4.64
C ALA A 177 -3.93 5.84 4.38
N LYS A 178 -2.81 5.28 3.92
CA LYS A 178 -2.66 3.83 3.72
C LYS A 178 -2.76 3.01 5.01
N LYS A 179 -2.56 3.63 6.17
CA LYS A 179 -2.78 2.96 7.46
C LYS A 179 -4.26 2.63 7.70
N THR A 180 -5.17 3.45 7.22
CA THR A 180 -6.62 3.18 7.34
C THR A 180 -7.03 2.00 6.51
N CYS A 181 -6.50 1.88 5.30
CA CYS A 181 -6.72 0.75 4.40
C CYS A 181 -6.35 -0.59 5.05
N LEU A 182 -5.25 -0.64 5.82
CA LEU A 182 -4.79 -1.85 6.52
C LEU A 182 -5.58 -2.16 7.79
N LEU A 183 -6.25 -1.16 8.39
CA LEU A 183 -7.00 -1.33 9.63
C LEU A 183 -8.48 -1.66 9.40
N TYR A 184 -9.05 -1.22 8.30
CA TYR A 184 -10.49 -1.30 8.04
C TYR A 184 -10.87 -2.24 6.90
N THR A 185 -9.95 -2.59 6.03
CA THR A 185 -10.17 -3.69 5.10
C THR A 185 -9.80 -4.98 5.81
N SER A 186 -10.80 -5.63 6.35
CA SER A 186 -10.75 -7.01 6.83
C SER A 186 -10.51 -7.97 5.67
N ASP A 187 -9.39 -7.81 5.01
CA ASP A 187 -8.95 -8.80 4.05
C ASP A 187 -8.30 -9.95 4.79
N ALA A 188 -8.73 -11.15 4.48
CA ALA A 188 -8.21 -12.39 5.06
C ALA A 188 -6.66 -12.51 4.96
N ALA A 189 -6.04 -11.68 4.13
CA ALA A 189 -4.59 -11.53 4.05
C ALA A 189 -4.01 -10.64 5.16
N ASP A 190 -4.81 -9.70 5.73
CA ASP A 190 -4.34 -8.66 6.65
C ASP A 190 -4.94 -8.76 8.06
N ASP A 191 -5.82 -9.74 8.28
CA ASP A 191 -6.66 -9.86 9.48
C ASP A 191 -5.92 -9.95 10.81
N LYS A 192 -4.60 -9.91 10.83
CA LYS A 192 -3.80 -9.96 12.08
C LYS A 192 -2.52 -9.16 12.04
N ALA A 193 -2.37 -8.26 11.09
CA ALA A 193 -1.16 -7.43 11.05
C ALA A 193 -1.38 -6.05 11.65
#